data_2589ca92bb674e501bad013171267002
#
_entry.id   2589ca92bb674e501bad013171267002
#
_cell.length_a   1.000
_cell.length_b   1.000
_cell.length_c   1.000
_cell.angle_alpha   90.00
_cell.angle_beta   90.00
_cell.angle_gamma   90.00
#
_symmetry.space_group_name_H-M   'P 1'
#
loop_
_entity.id
_entity.type
_entity.pdbx_description
1 polymer ?
#
loop_
_entity_poly.entity_id
_entity_poly.type
_entity_poly.pdbx_seq_one_letter_code
_entity_poly.pdbx_strand_id
1 'polypeptide(L)'
;MLVQEARTQREKFDAIVVEVKPVLDYVDLEAAPQPDGRPPRPDIIIERCKMAWESFKGFNHNTVVFAATHALAVVWSHYPTIDLQAIGGGFAEELSEAETQQLEDEVEDAAKKLAGDIDLFGKTDNNGGAQ
;
A
#
# COMPACT_ATOMS: atom_id res chain seq x y z
N MET A 1 -39.83 -8.29 17.34
CA MET A 1 -39.17 -7.15 16.67
C MET A 1 -37.74 -6.94 17.08
N LEU A 2 -37.45 -6.73 18.37
CA LEU A 2 -36.06 -6.50 18.86
C LEU A 2 -35.10 -7.67 18.58
N VAL A 3 -35.56 -8.91 18.64
CA VAL A 3 -34.74 -10.11 18.36
C VAL A 3 -34.35 -10.17 16.88
N GLN A 4 -35.21 -9.71 15.99
CA GLN A 4 -34.99 -9.74 14.54
C GLN A 4 -34.03 -8.64 14.10
N GLU A 5 -34.08 -7.45 14.70
CA GLU A 5 -33.11 -6.38 14.48
C GLU A 5 -31.72 -6.75 14.96
N ALA A 6 -31.60 -7.31 16.15
CA ALA A 6 -30.32 -7.77 16.70
C ALA A 6 -29.70 -8.86 15.82
N ARG A 7 -30.51 -9.78 15.29
CA ARG A 7 -30.07 -10.82 14.36
C ARG A 7 -29.57 -10.22 13.04
N THR A 8 -30.33 -9.30 12.48
CA THR A 8 -29.95 -8.61 11.24
C THR A 8 -28.66 -7.82 11.40
N GLN A 9 -28.48 -7.10 12.51
CA GLN A 9 -27.25 -6.38 12.81
C GLN A 9 -26.06 -7.32 12.98
N ARG A 10 -26.25 -8.46 13.63
CA ARG A 10 -25.21 -9.47 13.78
C ARG A 10 -24.80 -10.08 12.45
N GLU A 11 -25.76 -10.38 11.58
CA GLU A 11 -25.49 -10.89 10.23
C GLU A 11 -24.70 -9.88 9.40
N LYS A 12 -25.06 -8.59 9.48
CA LYS A 12 -24.31 -7.49 8.82
C LYS A 12 -22.89 -7.37 9.37
N PHE A 13 -22.75 -7.46 10.69
CA PHE A 13 -21.42 -7.41 11.32
C PHE A 13 -20.55 -8.60 10.88
N ASP A 14 -21.09 -9.80 10.89
CA ASP A 14 -20.39 -11.00 10.44
C ASP A 14 -19.97 -10.89 8.96
N ALA A 15 -20.84 -10.34 8.12
CA ALA A 15 -20.52 -10.07 6.72
C ALA A 15 -19.37 -9.05 6.56
N ILE A 16 -19.36 -7.99 7.35
CA ILE A 16 -18.26 -7.01 7.37
C ILE A 16 -16.96 -7.68 7.80
N VAL A 17 -16.98 -8.50 8.84
CA VAL A 17 -15.79 -9.21 9.32
C VAL A 17 -15.21 -10.12 8.23
N VAL A 18 -16.07 -10.85 7.51
CA VAL A 18 -15.65 -11.72 6.41
C VAL A 18 -14.97 -10.93 5.28
N GLU A 19 -15.49 -9.76 4.93
CA GLU A 19 -14.92 -8.91 3.88
C GLU A 19 -13.65 -8.20 4.32
N VAL A 20 -13.58 -7.76 5.57
CA VAL A 20 -12.46 -6.97 6.13
C VAL A 20 -11.29 -7.87 6.55
N LYS A 21 -11.55 -9.10 6.96
CA LYS A 21 -10.53 -10.03 7.47
C LYS A 21 -9.34 -10.21 6.51
N PRO A 22 -9.52 -10.45 5.20
CA PRO A 22 -8.38 -10.58 4.28
C PRO A 22 -7.51 -9.32 4.23
N VAL A 23 -8.13 -8.14 4.30
CA VAL A 23 -7.42 -6.86 4.31
C VAL A 23 -6.63 -6.70 5.61
N LEU A 24 -7.23 -7.00 6.76
CA LEU A 24 -6.57 -6.95 8.06
C LEU A 24 -5.42 -7.96 8.16
N ASP A 25 -5.62 -9.17 7.67
CA ASP A 25 -4.60 -10.21 7.66
C ASP A 25 -3.42 -9.82 6.76
N TYR A 26 -3.68 -9.13 5.66
CA TYR A 26 -2.65 -8.61 4.76
C TYR A 26 -1.82 -7.49 5.40
N VAL A 27 -2.47 -6.54 6.05
CA VAL A 27 -1.83 -5.37 6.66
C VAL A 27 -1.14 -5.75 7.99
N ASP A 28 -1.68 -6.71 8.70
CA ASP A 28 -1.21 -7.17 10.01
C ASP A 28 -0.61 -8.58 9.89
N LEU A 29 0.51 -8.66 9.19
CA LEU A 29 1.21 -9.92 8.91
C LEU A 29 1.70 -10.64 10.17
N GLU A 30 1.80 -9.93 11.30
CA GLU A 30 2.31 -10.46 12.56
C GLU A 30 1.22 -10.91 13.51
N ALA A 31 -0.06 -10.68 13.16
CA ALA A 31 -1.16 -11.12 14.02
C ALA A 31 -1.24 -12.64 14.04
N ALA A 32 -0.96 -13.22 15.19
CA ALA A 32 -1.11 -14.65 15.39
C ALA A 32 -2.59 -15.05 15.18
N PRO A 33 -2.87 -16.09 14.38
CA PRO A 33 -4.23 -16.61 14.29
C PRO A 33 -4.71 -17.08 15.66
N GLN A 34 -5.99 -16.84 15.96
CA GLN A 34 -6.56 -17.35 17.20
C GLN A 34 -6.53 -18.88 17.19
N PRO A 35 -5.94 -19.52 18.22
CA PRO A 35 -5.66 -20.95 18.19
C PRO A 35 -6.88 -21.85 18.24
N ASP A 36 -8.06 -21.30 18.52
CA ASP A 36 -9.29 -22.07 18.72
C ASP A 36 -10.35 -21.88 17.63
N GLY A 37 -10.02 -21.15 16.55
CA GLY A 37 -10.90 -20.96 15.40
C GLY A 37 -12.19 -20.18 15.70
N ARG A 38 -12.30 -19.55 16.87
CA ARG A 38 -13.45 -18.72 17.21
C ARG A 38 -13.47 -17.44 16.41
N PRO A 39 -14.66 -16.93 16.03
CA PRO A 39 -14.75 -15.63 15.42
C PRO A 39 -14.20 -14.56 16.37
N PRO A 40 -13.43 -13.60 15.88
CA PRO A 40 -12.87 -12.56 16.72
C PRO A 40 -13.97 -11.70 17.34
N ARG A 41 -13.77 -11.27 18.59
CA ARG A 41 -14.70 -10.38 19.27
C ARG A 41 -14.68 -8.99 18.65
N PRO A 42 -15.79 -8.22 18.72
CA PRO A 42 -15.85 -6.86 18.16
C PRO A 42 -14.76 -5.92 18.64
N ASP A 43 -14.39 -5.99 19.91
CA ASP A 43 -13.31 -5.16 20.48
C ASP A 43 -11.95 -5.47 19.88
N ILE A 44 -11.67 -6.73 19.58
CA ILE A 44 -10.43 -7.15 18.90
C ILE A 44 -10.43 -6.66 17.45
N ILE A 45 -11.55 -6.73 16.75
CA ILE A 45 -11.68 -6.21 15.38
C ILE A 45 -11.43 -4.70 15.33
N ILE A 46 -12.01 -3.94 16.26
CA ILE A 46 -11.81 -2.49 16.35
C ILE A 46 -10.33 -2.18 16.61
N GLU A 47 -9.69 -2.88 17.50
CA GLU A 47 -8.27 -2.71 17.80
C GLU A 47 -7.39 -3.04 16.58
N ARG A 48 -7.68 -4.14 15.89
CA ARG A 48 -6.99 -4.50 14.64
C ARG A 48 -7.20 -3.46 13.55
N CYS A 49 -8.40 -2.88 13.41
CA CYS A 49 -8.65 -1.79 12.47
C CYS A 49 -7.80 -0.56 12.75
N LYS A 50 -7.65 -0.19 14.03
CA LYS A 50 -6.76 0.92 14.43
C LYS A 50 -5.30 0.63 14.10
N MET A 51 -4.84 -0.57 14.41
CA MET A 51 -3.47 -1.01 14.09
C MET A 51 -3.26 -1.08 12.58
N ALA A 52 -4.24 -1.55 11.82
CA ALA A 52 -4.21 -1.63 10.37
C ALA A 52 -4.09 -0.23 9.74
N TRP A 53 -4.76 0.78 10.29
CA TRP A 53 -4.64 2.17 9.83
C TRP A 53 -3.21 2.70 9.99
N GLU A 54 -2.60 2.48 11.15
CA GLU A 54 -1.20 2.88 11.38
C GLU A 54 -0.24 2.12 10.47
N SER A 55 -0.42 0.81 10.31
CA SER A 55 0.37 -0.01 9.39
C SER A 55 0.18 0.42 7.93
N PHE A 56 -1.03 0.80 7.53
CA PHE A 56 -1.34 1.29 6.20
C PHE A 56 -0.62 2.60 5.89
N LYS A 57 -0.58 3.54 6.84
CA LYS A 57 0.20 4.77 6.69
C LYS A 57 1.68 4.48 6.50
N GLY A 58 2.24 3.59 7.29
CA GLY A 58 3.63 3.15 7.16
C GLY A 58 3.89 2.44 5.83
N PHE A 59 3.00 1.57 5.42
CA PHE A 59 3.07 0.86 4.14
C PHE A 59 3.03 1.83 2.96
N ASN A 60 2.14 2.81 2.98
CA ASN A 60 2.07 3.83 1.93
C ASN A 60 3.36 4.64 1.85
N HIS A 61 3.90 5.07 2.98
CA HIS A 61 5.17 5.78 3.00
C HIS A 61 6.30 4.93 2.40
N ASN A 62 6.44 3.69 2.82
CA ASN A 62 7.46 2.77 2.32
C ASN A 62 7.28 2.49 0.81
N THR A 63 6.04 2.39 0.35
CA THR A 63 5.72 2.22 -1.07
C THR A 63 6.17 3.42 -1.89
N VAL A 64 5.91 4.63 -1.40
CA VAL A 64 6.36 5.88 -2.05
C VAL A 64 7.88 5.95 -2.09
N VAL A 65 8.56 5.63 -0.99
CA VAL A 65 10.04 5.59 -0.94
C VAL A 65 10.58 4.57 -1.94
N PHE A 66 9.99 3.39 -1.99
CA PHE A 66 10.40 2.33 -2.91
C PHE A 66 10.23 2.75 -4.37
N ALA A 67 9.08 3.32 -4.71
CA ALA A 67 8.78 3.80 -6.07
C ALA A 67 9.73 4.94 -6.48
N ALA A 68 9.95 5.91 -5.61
CA ALA A 68 10.88 7.00 -5.85
C ALA A 68 12.32 6.51 -6.01
N THR A 69 12.74 5.56 -5.19
CA THR A 69 14.06 4.93 -5.27
C THR A 69 14.25 4.25 -6.62
N HIS A 70 13.27 3.47 -7.05
CA HIS A 70 13.32 2.79 -8.35
C HIS A 70 13.40 3.79 -9.50
N ALA A 71 12.52 4.80 -9.51
CA ALA A 71 12.50 5.82 -10.54
C ALA A 71 13.84 6.59 -10.62
N LEU A 72 14.37 7.01 -9.48
CA LEU A 72 15.66 7.68 -9.42
C LEU A 72 16.82 6.79 -9.85
N ALA A 73 16.79 5.50 -9.51
CA ALA A 73 17.80 4.55 -9.96
C ALA A 73 17.78 4.38 -11.49
N VAL A 74 16.61 4.32 -12.08
CA VAL A 74 16.47 4.28 -13.55
C VAL A 74 17.02 5.56 -14.18
N VAL A 75 16.63 6.71 -13.67
CA VAL A 75 17.15 8.01 -14.15
C VAL A 75 18.67 8.07 -14.01
N TRP A 76 19.20 7.68 -12.87
CA TRP A 76 20.65 7.64 -12.65
C TRP A 76 21.37 6.72 -13.64
N SER A 77 20.77 5.58 -13.97
CA SER A 77 21.38 4.65 -14.94
C SER A 77 21.55 5.26 -16.34
N HIS A 78 20.66 6.19 -16.72
CA HIS A 78 20.74 6.91 -18.01
C HIS A 78 21.54 8.20 -17.91
N TYR A 79 21.49 8.88 -16.78
CA TYR A 79 22.07 10.20 -16.55
C TYR A 79 22.89 10.24 -15.25
N PRO A 80 24.07 9.62 -15.22
CA PRO A 80 24.83 9.44 -13.96
C PRO A 80 25.43 10.75 -13.42
N THR A 81 25.30 11.86 -14.13
CA THR A 81 25.82 13.18 -13.74
C THR A 81 24.79 14.06 -13.04
N ILE A 82 23.57 13.56 -12.78
CA ILE A 82 22.56 14.34 -12.06
C ILE A 82 22.96 14.55 -10.60
N ASP A 83 22.58 15.70 -10.05
CA ASP A 83 22.78 16.02 -8.64
C ASP A 83 21.60 15.49 -7.80
N LEU A 84 21.81 14.34 -7.15
CA LEU A 84 20.79 13.72 -6.32
C LEU A 84 20.45 14.54 -5.08
N GLN A 85 21.35 15.34 -4.56
CA GLN A 85 21.05 16.25 -3.46
C GLN A 85 20.05 17.32 -3.86
N ALA A 86 20.26 17.91 -5.03
CA ALA A 86 19.31 18.90 -5.56
C ALA A 86 17.93 18.27 -5.79
N ILE A 87 17.88 17.08 -6.38
CA ILE A 87 16.64 16.35 -6.63
C ILE A 87 15.91 16.01 -5.32
N GLY A 88 16.64 15.63 -4.29
CA GLY A 88 16.07 15.33 -2.97
C GLY A 88 15.40 16.53 -2.30
N GLY A 89 15.71 17.74 -2.72
CA GLY A 89 15.06 18.97 -2.30
C GLY A 89 13.70 19.25 -2.97
N GLY A 90 13.32 18.44 -3.95
CA GLY A 90 12.07 18.63 -4.70
C GLY A 90 12.25 19.39 -6.01
N PHE A 91 11.21 20.06 -6.45
CA PHE A 91 11.24 20.86 -7.67
C PHE A 91 12.22 22.04 -7.56
N ALA A 92 12.72 22.51 -8.69
CA ALA A 92 13.54 23.71 -8.75
C ALA A 92 12.76 24.92 -8.20
N GLU A 93 13.44 25.79 -7.46
CA GLU A 93 12.81 26.86 -6.68
C GLU A 93 12.07 27.92 -7.50
N GLU A 94 12.41 28.08 -8.78
CA GLU A 94 11.83 29.12 -9.65
C GLU A 94 10.59 28.67 -10.43
N LEU A 95 10.07 27.46 -10.18
CA LEU A 95 8.92 26.94 -10.90
C LEU A 95 7.61 27.38 -10.24
N SER A 96 6.65 27.85 -11.07
CA SER A 96 5.28 28.06 -10.62
C SER A 96 4.52 26.73 -10.43
N GLU A 97 3.40 26.79 -9.74
CA GLU A 97 2.52 25.61 -9.57
C GLU A 97 2.04 25.05 -10.92
N ALA A 98 1.72 25.91 -11.87
CA ALA A 98 1.32 25.51 -13.22
C ALA A 98 2.47 24.82 -13.99
N GLU A 99 3.69 25.29 -13.84
CA GLU A 99 4.87 24.68 -14.46
C GLU A 99 5.18 23.31 -13.83
N THR A 100 5.07 23.17 -12.51
CA THR A 100 5.26 21.88 -11.84
C THR A 100 4.21 20.87 -12.29
N GLN A 101 2.95 21.29 -12.42
CA GLN A 101 1.88 20.42 -12.91
C GLN A 101 2.14 19.97 -14.36
N GLN A 102 2.61 20.86 -15.19
CA GLN A 102 2.97 20.53 -16.57
C GLN A 102 4.09 19.48 -16.62
N LEU A 103 5.12 19.62 -15.79
CA LEU A 103 6.20 18.63 -15.70
C LEU A 103 5.67 17.26 -15.26
N GLU A 104 4.77 17.22 -14.26
CA GLU A 104 4.14 15.98 -13.81
C GLU A 104 3.34 15.33 -14.94
N ASP A 105 2.56 16.11 -15.70
CA ASP A 105 1.79 15.62 -16.84
C ASP A 105 2.70 15.04 -17.94
N GLU A 106 3.82 15.67 -18.21
CA GLU A 106 4.78 15.23 -19.23
C GLU A 106 5.44 13.88 -18.88
N VAL A 107 5.67 13.60 -17.61
CA VAL A 107 6.32 12.36 -17.16
C VAL A 107 5.32 11.24 -16.84
N GLU A 108 4.02 11.52 -16.83
CA GLU A 108 2.98 10.59 -16.37
C GLU A 108 3.03 9.25 -17.11
N ASP A 109 3.12 9.25 -18.43
CA ASP A 109 3.15 8.03 -19.23
C ASP A 109 4.39 7.17 -18.93
N ALA A 110 5.55 7.80 -18.78
CA ALA A 110 6.77 7.11 -18.39
C ALA A 110 6.68 6.56 -16.97
N ALA A 111 6.07 7.32 -16.05
CA ALA A 111 5.84 6.88 -14.67
C ALA A 111 4.91 5.66 -14.60
N LYS A 112 3.84 5.64 -15.41
CA LYS A 112 2.93 4.48 -15.50
C LYS A 112 3.64 3.22 -15.99
N LYS A 113 4.51 3.35 -16.96
CA LYS A 113 5.32 2.22 -17.46
C LYS A 113 6.28 1.71 -16.39
N LEU A 114 7.01 2.62 -15.72
CA LEU A 114 7.91 2.25 -14.63
C LEU A 114 7.16 1.59 -13.48
N ALA A 115 5.99 2.11 -13.11
CA ALA A 115 5.17 1.54 -12.05
C ALA A 115 4.72 0.10 -12.37
N GLY A 116 4.48 -0.20 -13.64
CA GLY A 116 4.14 -1.56 -14.08
C GLY A 116 5.29 -2.55 -13.89
N ASP A 117 6.53 -2.08 -13.87
CA ASP A 117 7.71 -2.91 -13.64
C ASP A 117 8.03 -3.10 -12.14
N ILE A 118 7.40 -2.33 -11.27
CA ILE A 118 7.60 -2.40 -9.82
C ILE A 118 6.72 -3.51 -9.24
N ASP A 119 7.35 -4.53 -8.67
CA ASP A 119 6.67 -5.59 -7.96
C ASP A 119 6.65 -5.30 -6.46
N LEU A 120 5.52 -4.77 -5.97
CA LEU A 120 5.33 -4.42 -4.58
C LEU A 120 5.15 -5.63 -3.66
N PHE A 121 4.78 -6.78 -4.23
CA PHE A 121 4.41 -7.96 -3.45
C PHE A 121 5.46 -9.07 -3.51
N GLY A 122 6.57 -8.81 -4.18
CA GLY A 122 7.57 -9.82 -4.48
C GLY A 122 7.08 -10.78 -5.56
N LYS A 123 7.96 -11.22 -6.40
CA LYS A 123 7.66 -12.37 -7.24
C LYS A 123 7.36 -13.53 -6.31
N THR A 124 6.13 -13.98 -6.28
CA THR A 124 5.89 -15.36 -5.89
C THR A 124 6.81 -16.16 -6.78
N ASP A 125 7.89 -16.63 -6.22
CA ASP A 125 8.75 -17.58 -6.89
C ASP A 125 7.93 -18.83 -7.17
N ASN A 126 7.07 -18.74 -8.21
CA ASN A 126 6.57 -19.90 -8.90
C ASN A 126 7.74 -20.51 -9.70
N ASN A 127 8.84 -20.71 -9.01
CA ASN A 127 9.87 -21.60 -9.47
C ASN A 127 9.51 -23.03 -9.03
N GLY A 128 8.27 -23.40 -9.35
CA GLY A 128 7.85 -24.79 -9.42
C GLY A 128 8.54 -25.40 -10.64
N GLY A 129 9.76 -25.87 -10.42
CA GLY A 129 10.46 -26.83 -11.19
C GLY A 129 10.02 -27.03 -12.65
N ALA A 130 10.45 -26.15 -13.52
CA ALA A 130 10.62 -26.52 -14.90
C ALA A 130 12.06 -27.05 -15.04
N GLN A 131 12.18 -28.34 -15.02
CA GLN A 131 13.31 -29.00 -15.62
C GLN A 131 12.89 -29.53 -16.97
#